data_ca388a57e449425603f1a47a165bee22
#
_entry.id   ca388a57e449425603f1a47a165bee22
#
_cell.length_a   1.000
_cell.length_b   1.000
_cell.length_c   1.000
_cell.angle_alpha   90.00
_cell.angle_beta   90.00
_cell.angle_gamma   90.00
#
_symmetry.space_group_name_H-M   'P 1'
#
loop_
_entity.id
_entity.type
_entity.pdbx_description
1 polymer ?
#
loop_
_entity_poly.entity_id
_entity_poly.type
_entity_poly.pdbx_seq_one_letter_code
_entity_poly.pdbx_strand_id
1 'polypeptide(L)'
;SLTPDKPHRKSARIVGDCLGKYHPHGDSSVYDAMVRMAQPYNMCVPLVDGHGNFGSVDGDSAAAMRYTEARMTDAAMQLLRDIEKDTVGFSFNFDDTLKEPDLLPGRFPNLLVNGASGIAVGLATNIPPHNPVEAINAVIAVMENPRIPLEELMRIIPAPDFPTGGFLLESSEVEQAYRTGRGKIYMRAKTHFEEQKNGKTLIVITELPFQVNKANMLEKILAVSQEKKAMFSGIADIRDESDRTGMRAVIEIKKDGDPERILQYLFKYSDLQMTFGVNMVAIAGG
;
A
#
# COMPACT_ATOMS: atom_id res chain seq x y z
N SER A 1 -19.49 8.50 18.54
CA SER A 1 -19.59 7.68 17.34
C SER A 1 -18.65 8.20 16.26
N LEU A 2 -17.95 7.29 15.58
CA LEU A 2 -17.00 7.58 14.48
C LEU A 2 -17.55 7.09 13.12
N THR A 3 -18.85 6.89 13.01
CA THR A 3 -19.51 6.40 11.80
C THR A 3 -19.44 7.43 10.66
N PRO A 4 -19.50 6.99 9.38
CA PRO A 4 -19.35 7.89 8.23
C PRO A 4 -20.40 8.99 8.11
N ASP A 5 -21.58 8.80 8.72
CA ASP A 5 -22.70 9.75 8.75
C ASP A 5 -22.54 10.84 9.80
N LYS A 6 -21.53 10.75 10.66
CA LYS A 6 -21.26 11.73 11.72
C LYS A 6 -20.09 12.63 11.33
N PRO A 7 -19.99 13.84 11.94
CA PRO A 7 -18.82 14.69 11.73
C PRO A 7 -17.51 13.99 12.13
N HIS A 8 -16.43 14.35 11.46
CA HIS A 8 -15.08 13.95 11.87
C HIS A 8 -14.79 14.40 13.31
N ARG A 9 -13.94 13.66 14.00
CA ARG A 9 -13.49 14.01 15.34
C ARG A 9 -11.99 14.23 15.38
N LYS A 10 -11.53 15.05 16.30
CA LYS A 10 -10.08 15.27 16.46
C LYS A 10 -9.33 13.97 16.65
N SER A 11 -8.28 13.80 15.87
CA SER A 11 -7.43 12.60 15.93
C SER A 11 -6.86 12.37 17.32
N ALA A 12 -6.46 13.45 18.01
CA ALA A 12 -5.96 13.37 19.38
C ALA A 12 -6.97 12.74 20.35
N ARG A 13 -8.26 12.99 20.17
CA ARG A 13 -9.31 12.38 20.99
C ARG A 13 -9.46 10.90 20.71
N ILE A 14 -9.42 10.51 19.45
CA ILE A 14 -9.50 9.10 19.02
C ILE A 14 -8.32 8.31 19.57
N VAL A 15 -7.11 8.85 19.43
CA VAL A 15 -5.89 8.25 19.96
C VAL A 15 -5.95 8.13 21.48
N GLY A 16 -6.38 9.19 22.19
CA GLY A 16 -6.53 9.18 23.62
C GLY A 16 -7.52 8.12 24.13
N ASP A 17 -8.68 7.98 23.48
CA ASP A 17 -9.65 6.94 23.81
C ASP A 17 -9.08 5.53 23.58
N CYS A 18 -8.34 5.33 22.50
CA CYS A 18 -7.68 4.05 22.22
C CYS A 18 -6.64 3.69 23.30
N LEU A 19 -5.78 4.63 23.65
CA LEU A 19 -4.76 4.45 24.69
C LEU A 19 -5.37 4.19 26.05
N GLY A 20 -6.38 4.97 26.42
CA GLY A 20 -7.00 4.89 27.73
C GLY A 20 -7.84 3.66 27.96
N LYS A 21 -8.38 3.06 26.89
CA LYS A 21 -9.36 1.97 26.99
C LYS A 21 -8.85 0.60 26.52
N TYR A 22 -7.97 0.58 25.49
CA TYR A 22 -7.68 -0.67 24.79
C TYR A 22 -6.21 -0.95 24.56
N HIS A 23 -5.38 0.07 24.36
CA HIS A 23 -4.00 -0.12 23.93
C HIS A 23 -3.02 0.83 24.64
N PRO A 24 -2.57 0.48 25.86
CA PRO A 24 -1.75 1.36 26.71
C PRO A 24 -0.28 1.40 26.25
N HIS A 25 -0.02 2.00 25.10
CA HIS A 25 1.30 2.16 24.48
C HIS A 25 1.52 3.63 24.11
N GLY A 26 2.56 3.92 23.34
CA GLY A 26 2.83 5.29 22.92
C GLY A 26 1.77 5.86 21.97
N ASP A 27 1.43 7.11 22.11
CA ASP A 27 0.43 7.81 21.29
C ASP A 27 0.82 7.86 19.81
N SER A 28 2.12 8.04 19.52
CA SER A 28 2.63 8.07 18.15
C SER A 28 2.35 6.77 17.39
N SER A 29 2.53 5.62 18.03
CA SER A 29 2.28 4.32 17.38
C SER A 29 0.82 4.13 16.99
N VAL A 30 -0.10 4.57 17.85
CA VAL A 30 -1.54 4.53 17.57
C VAL A 30 -1.93 5.53 16.48
N TYR A 31 -1.40 6.75 16.53
CA TYR A 31 -1.67 7.76 15.51
C TYR A 31 -1.13 7.34 14.16
N ASP A 32 0.10 6.84 14.08
CA ASP A 32 0.72 6.40 12.83
C ASP A 32 -0.06 5.25 12.18
N ALA A 33 -0.58 4.32 12.97
CA ALA A 33 -1.45 3.26 12.47
C ALA A 33 -2.75 3.82 11.88
N MET A 34 -3.37 4.77 12.56
CA MET A 34 -4.59 5.44 12.07
C MET A 34 -4.31 6.23 10.79
N VAL A 35 -3.20 6.96 10.74
CA VAL A 35 -2.76 7.72 9.56
C VAL A 35 -2.59 6.79 8.35
N ARG A 36 -1.90 5.66 8.52
CA ARG A 36 -1.70 4.69 7.45
C ARG A 36 -3.03 4.19 6.88
N MET A 37 -4.02 3.93 7.72
CA MET A 37 -5.34 3.48 7.28
C MET A 37 -6.13 4.51 6.48
N ALA A 38 -5.72 5.78 6.50
CA ALA A 38 -6.32 6.86 5.73
C ALA A 38 -5.60 7.13 4.40
N GLN A 39 -4.44 6.53 4.18
CA GLN A 39 -3.58 6.85 3.02
C GLN A 39 -3.92 5.97 1.81
N PRO A 40 -4.44 6.56 0.71
CA PRO A 40 -4.83 5.78 -0.47
C PRO A 40 -3.66 5.14 -1.22
N TYR A 41 -2.43 5.60 -0.99
CA TYR A 41 -1.22 4.99 -1.54
C TYR A 41 -0.67 3.83 -0.70
N ASN A 42 -1.25 3.58 0.49
CA ASN A 42 -0.93 2.44 1.35
C ASN A 42 -2.06 1.42 1.45
N MET A 43 -3.29 1.83 1.16
CA MET A 43 -4.49 1.00 1.35
C MET A 43 -5.27 0.94 0.04
N CYS A 44 -5.55 -0.26 -0.47
CA CYS A 44 -6.48 -0.44 -1.60
C CYS A 44 -7.88 0.04 -1.26
N VAL A 45 -8.31 -0.23 -0.03
CA VAL A 45 -9.57 0.24 0.53
C VAL A 45 -9.27 0.91 1.87
N PRO A 46 -9.18 2.24 1.93
CA PRO A 46 -8.96 2.95 3.19
C PRO A 46 -10.03 2.65 4.23
N LEU A 47 -9.62 2.50 5.48
CA LEU A 47 -10.49 2.22 6.61
C LEU A 47 -10.75 3.46 7.45
N VAL A 48 -9.97 4.50 7.27
CA VAL A 48 -10.11 5.80 7.94
C VAL A 48 -10.35 6.88 6.89
N ASP A 49 -11.36 7.70 7.15
CA ASP A 49 -11.66 8.93 6.41
C ASP A 49 -11.04 10.10 7.17
N GLY A 50 -9.91 10.58 6.66
CA GLY A 50 -9.12 11.64 7.27
C GLY A 50 -9.47 13.02 6.72
N HIS A 51 -9.47 14.02 7.59
CA HIS A 51 -9.60 15.43 7.25
C HIS A 51 -8.38 16.21 7.73
N GLY A 52 -7.69 16.84 6.80
CA GLY A 52 -6.43 17.53 7.03
C GLY A 52 -5.25 16.85 6.33
N ASN A 53 -4.03 17.14 6.78
CA ASN A 53 -2.82 16.57 6.19
C ASN A 53 -2.49 15.20 6.82
N PHE A 54 -2.68 14.13 6.05
CA PHE A 54 -2.34 12.75 6.41
C PHE A 54 -1.07 12.22 5.72
N GLY A 55 -0.18 13.12 5.30
CA GLY A 55 1.05 12.74 4.62
C GLY A 55 0.89 12.67 3.10
N SER A 56 1.98 12.35 2.42
CA SER A 56 2.03 12.24 0.97
C SER A 56 2.95 11.11 0.49
N VAL A 57 2.86 10.80 -0.80
CA VAL A 57 3.74 9.84 -1.46
C VAL A 57 5.21 10.32 -1.52
N ASP A 58 5.47 11.58 -1.22
CA ASP A 58 6.81 12.15 -1.08
C ASP A 58 7.45 11.91 0.29
N GLY A 59 6.77 11.19 1.17
CA GLY A 59 7.24 10.90 2.51
C GLY A 59 6.99 12.05 3.50
N ASP A 60 6.18 13.04 3.12
CA ASP A 60 5.75 14.06 4.08
C ASP A 60 4.98 13.41 5.21
N SER A 61 5.33 13.78 6.43
CA SER A 61 4.64 13.31 7.61
C SER A 61 3.23 13.91 7.70
N ALA A 62 2.32 13.17 8.32
CA ALA A 62 1.03 13.73 8.69
C ALA A 62 1.23 14.92 9.66
N ALA A 63 0.30 15.86 9.63
CA ALA A 63 0.25 16.89 10.66
C ALA A 63 0.03 16.26 12.03
N ALA A 64 0.43 16.95 13.10
CA ALA A 64 0.23 16.48 14.46
C ALA A 64 -1.26 16.16 14.73
N MET A 65 -1.51 15.17 15.58
CA MET A 65 -2.87 14.66 15.84
C MET A 65 -3.86 15.72 16.36
N ARG A 66 -3.38 16.82 16.91
CA ARG A 66 -4.23 17.95 17.36
C ARG A 66 -4.81 18.76 16.20
N TYR A 67 -4.25 18.64 15.00
CA TYR A 67 -4.69 19.38 13.81
C TYR A 67 -5.55 18.57 12.85
N THR A 68 -5.44 17.25 12.87
CA THR A 68 -6.20 16.40 11.98
C THR A 68 -7.47 15.88 12.63
N GLU A 69 -8.41 15.47 11.79
CA GLU A 69 -9.68 14.86 12.18
C GLU A 69 -9.91 13.58 11.40
N ALA A 70 -10.67 12.67 11.98
CA ALA A 70 -10.93 11.38 11.36
C ALA A 70 -12.27 10.79 11.74
N ARG A 71 -12.73 9.86 10.93
CA ARG A 71 -13.86 8.96 11.18
C ARG A 71 -13.66 7.68 10.39
N MET A 72 -14.52 6.69 10.61
CA MET A 72 -14.46 5.46 9.82
C MET A 72 -15.00 5.68 8.41
N THR A 73 -14.50 4.91 7.45
CA THR A 73 -15.07 4.78 6.11
C THR A 73 -16.23 3.77 6.13
N ASP A 74 -17.03 3.74 5.06
CA ASP A 74 -18.06 2.72 4.88
C ASP A 74 -17.47 1.29 4.87
N ALA A 75 -16.27 1.12 4.31
CA ALA A 75 -15.56 -0.16 4.34
C ALA A 75 -15.22 -0.61 5.76
N ALA A 76 -14.77 0.30 6.62
CA ALA A 76 -14.50 -0.01 8.02
C ALA A 76 -15.78 -0.47 8.75
N MET A 77 -16.93 0.10 8.42
CA MET A 77 -18.21 -0.33 8.98
C MET A 77 -18.54 -1.78 8.62
N GLN A 78 -18.12 -2.26 7.45
CA GLN A 78 -18.32 -3.67 7.06
C GLN A 78 -17.51 -4.64 7.91
N LEU A 79 -16.40 -4.21 8.51
CA LEU A 79 -15.62 -5.01 9.44
C LEU A 79 -16.29 -5.15 10.81
N LEU A 80 -17.19 -4.22 11.16
CA LEU A 80 -17.84 -4.14 12.47
C LEU A 80 -19.30 -4.54 12.46
N ARG A 81 -19.92 -4.67 11.29
CA ARG A 81 -21.37 -4.75 11.11
C ARG A 81 -22.06 -5.82 11.96
N ASP A 82 -21.43 -6.96 12.14
CA ASP A 82 -22.01 -8.10 12.87
C ASP A 82 -21.41 -8.30 14.25
N ILE A 83 -20.69 -7.32 14.77
CA ILE A 83 -19.94 -7.45 16.05
C ILE A 83 -20.85 -7.72 17.26
N GLU A 84 -22.10 -7.24 17.22
CA GLU A 84 -23.08 -7.41 18.30
C GLU A 84 -23.96 -8.66 18.10
N LYS A 85 -23.68 -9.50 17.11
CA LYS A 85 -24.48 -10.68 16.75
C LYS A 85 -23.89 -11.99 17.23
N ASP A 86 -23.03 -11.96 18.27
CA ASP A 86 -22.36 -13.14 18.81
C ASP A 86 -21.54 -13.92 17.76
N THR A 87 -20.89 -13.15 16.85
CA THR A 87 -20.09 -13.70 15.76
C THR A 87 -18.63 -13.92 16.12
N VAL A 88 -18.15 -13.27 17.18
CA VAL A 88 -16.75 -13.33 17.64
C VAL A 88 -16.73 -13.35 19.18
N GLY A 89 -15.63 -13.89 19.72
CA GLY A 89 -15.36 -13.86 21.16
C GLY A 89 -14.98 -12.46 21.62
N PHE A 90 -15.18 -12.22 22.92
CA PHE A 90 -14.78 -11.00 23.61
C PHE A 90 -13.95 -11.35 24.83
N SER A 91 -12.87 -10.62 25.02
CA SER A 91 -12.01 -10.70 26.20
C SER A 91 -11.99 -9.37 26.94
N PHE A 92 -11.57 -9.38 28.21
CA PHE A 92 -11.36 -8.15 28.95
C PHE A 92 -10.15 -7.37 28.35
N ASN A 93 -10.25 -6.05 28.40
CA ASN A 93 -9.13 -5.18 28.06
C ASN A 93 -8.03 -5.28 29.14
N PHE A 94 -6.95 -4.48 28.99
CA PHE A 94 -5.75 -4.58 29.82
C PHE A 94 -5.98 -4.32 31.33
N ASP A 95 -7.03 -3.60 31.70
CA ASP A 95 -7.35 -3.27 33.11
C ASP A 95 -8.67 -3.90 33.62
N ASP A 96 -9.24 -4.83 32.88
CA ASP A 96 -10.47 -5.57 33.19
C ASP A 96 -11.72 -4.67 33.32
N THR A 97 -11.67 -3.43 32.85
CA THR A 97 -12.81 -2.50 32.95
C THR A 97 -13.78 -2.60 31.80
N LEU A 98 -13.32 -3.03 30.63
CA LEU A 98 -14.11 -3.12 29.38
C LEU A 98 -13.84 -4.46 28.71
N LYS A 99 -14.75 -4.86 27.83
CA LYS A 99 -14.52 -5.98 26.92
C LYS A 99 -14.21 -5.48 25.52
N GLU A 100 -13.33 -6.16 24.84
CA GLU A 100 -12.96 -5.92 23.45
C GLU A 100 -13.10 -7.19 22.62
N PRO A 101 -13.41 -7.10 21.32
CA PRO A 101 -13.51 -8.29 20.47
C PRO A 101 -12.12 -8.90 20.26
N ASP A 102 -12.07 -10.23 20.29
CA ASP A 102 -10.83 -10.97 20.00
C ASP A 102 -10.46 -10.88 18.52
N LEU A 103 -11.47 -10.80 17.64
CA LEU A 103 -11.35 -10.65 16.20
C LEU A 103 -12.45 -9.71 15.69
N LEU A 104 -12.27 -9.14 14.52
CA LEU A 104 -13.32 -8.39 13.84
C LEU A 104 -14.13 -9.33 12.94
N PRO A 105 -15.48 -9.25 12.93
CA PRO A 105 -16.34 -10.09 12.09
C PRO A 105 -16.44 -9.55 10.67
N GLY A 106 -15.32 -9.47 9.97
CA GLY A 106 -15.21 -8.83 8.67
C GLY A 106 -16.13 -9.43 7.60
N ARG A 107 -16.84 -8.59 6.88
CA ARG A 107 -17.69 -8.99 5.75
C ARG A 107 -16.99 -8.98 4.40
N PHE A 108 -15.74 -8.57 4.34
CA PHE A 108 -14.90 -8.68 3.16
C PHE A 108 -13.50 -9.15 3.57
N PRO A 109 -12.72 -9.72 2.64
CA PRO A 109 -11.41 -10.29 2.96
C PRO A 109 -10.33 -9.21 3.10
N ASN A 110 -10.42 -8.41 4.17
CA ASN A 110 -9.53 -7.26 4.41
C ASN A 110 -8.05 -7.65 4.42
N LEU A 111 -7.71 -8.83 4.93
CA LEU A 111 -6.33 -9.31 4.97
C LEU A 111 -5.71 -9.39 3.57
N LEU A 112 -6.47 -9.82 2.57
CA LEU A 112 -6.02 -9.87 1.18
C LEU A 112 -6.15 -8.52 0.48
N VAL A 113 -7.24 -7.79 0.74
CA VAL A 113 -7.50 -6.52 0.06
C VAL A 113 -6.45 -5.47 0.42
N ASN A 114 -6.19 -5.27 1.69
CA ASN A 114 -5.23 -4.26 2.16
C ASN A 114 -3.84 -4.84 2.47
N GLY A 115 -3.70 -6.16 2.45
CA GLY A 115 -2.47 -6.80 2.86
C GLY A 115 -2.20 -6.67 4.35
N ALA A 116 -1.05 -7.17 4.76
CA ALA A 116 -0.58 -7.05 6.14
C ALA A 116 0.94 -7.13 6.18
N SER A 117 1.53 -6.43 7.13
CA SER A 117 2.96 -6.53 7.43
C SER A 117 3.13 -6.52 8.94
N GLY A 118 3.87 -7.47 9.47
CA GLY A 118 4.10 -7.55 10.90
C GLY A 118 5.31 -8.41 11.25
N ILE A 119 5.94 -8.07 12.37
CA ILE A 119 7.09 -8.79 12.90
C ILE A 119 6.75 -9.21 14.32
N ALA A 120 6.81 -10.52 14.58
CA ALA A 120 6.66 -11.10 15.90
C ALA A 120 7.91 -11.92 16.24
N VAL A 121 8.00 -12.38 17.47
CA VAL A 121 9.12 -13.24 17.87
C VAL A 121 9.05 -14.56 17.12
N GLY A 122 10.06 -14.82 16.29
CA GLY A 122 10.16 -16.05 15.51
C GLY A 122 9.23 -16.14 14.29
N LEU A 123 8.38 -15.14 14.06
CA LEU A 123 7.44 -15.11 12.93
C LEU A 123 7.39 -13.72 12.31
N ALA A 124 7.25 -13.67 10.99
CA ALA A 124 6.98 -12.44 10.26
C ALA A 124 5.92 -12.72 9.19
N THR A 125 5.12 -11.72 8.87
CA THR A 125 4.18 -11.79 7.76
C THR A 125 4.36 -10.59 6.86
N ASN A 126 4.19 -10.79 5.55
CA ASN A 126 4.19 -9.74 4.55
C ASN A 126 3.27 -10.17 3.41
N ILE A 127 2.01 -9.78 3.53
CA ILE A 127 0.96 -10.14 2.59
C ILE A 127 0.70 -8.95 1.68
N PRO A 128 0.84 -9.10 0.36
CA PRO A 128 0.58 -8.01 -0.58
C PRO A 128 -0.91 -7.69 -0.66
N PRO A 129 -1.27 -6.44 -0.96
CA PRO A 129 -2.67 -6.07 -1.22
C PRO A 129 -3.19 -6.65 -2.53
N HIS A 130 -4.51 -6.75 -2.64
CA HIS A 130 -5.21 -7.33 -3.80
C HIS A 130 -6.40 -6.47 -4.20
N ASN A 131 -6.84 -6.63 -5.45
CA ASN A 131 -8.03 -5.99 -5.94
C ASN A 131 -9.27 -6.47 -5.16
N PRO A 132 -10.11 -5.57 -4.62
CA PRO A 132 -11.25 -5.94 -3.80
C PRO A 132 -12.25 -6.84 -4.53
N VAL A 133 -12.55 -6.56 -5.79
CA VAL A 133 -13.49 -7.35 -6.59
C VAL A 133 -12.95 -8.76 -6.83
N GLU A 134 -11.68 -8.87 -7.21
CA GLU A 134 -11.02 -10.17 -7.40
C GLU A 134 -10.96 -10.97 -6.10
N ALA A 135 -10.59 -10.34 -4.99
CA ALA A 135 -10.52 -11.01 -3.69
C ALA A 135 -11.89 -11.51 -3.22
N ILE A 136 -12.95 -10.70 -3.36
CA ILE A 136 -14.31 -11.10 -3.00
C ILE A 136 -14.81 -12.23 -3.90
N ASN A 137 -14.56 -12.15 -5.20
CA ASN A 137 -14.93 -13.21 -6.13
C ASN A 137 -14.19 -14.53 -5.85
N ALA A 138 -12.93 -14.46 -5.42
CA ALA A 138 -12.17 -15.63 -5.00
C ALA A 138 -12.78 -16.27 -3.73
N VAL A 139 -13.20 -15.48 -2.76
CA VAL A 139 -13.91 -15.97 -1.57
C VAL A 139 -15.20 -16.68 -1.96
N ILE A 140 -16.02 -16.07 -2.84
CA ILE A 140 -17.26 -16.69 -3.33
C ILE A 140 -16.98 -18.00 -4.03
N ALA A 141 -15.95 -18.06 -4.86
CA ALA A 141 -15.56 -19.29 -5.57
C ALA A 141 -15.19 -20.43 -4.60
N VAL A 142 -14.46 -20.11 -3.53
CA VAL A 142 -14.12 -21.09 -2.48
C VAL A 142 -15.36 -21.53 -1.69
N MET A 143 -16.29 -20.61 -1.43
CA MET A 143 -17.56 -20.97 -0.77
C MET A 143 -18.39 -21.92 -1.61
N GLU A 144 -18.43 -21.72 -2.92
CA GLU A 144 -19.16 -22.59 -3.86
C GLU A 144 -18.43 -23.93 -4.08
N ASN A 145 -17.12 -23.93 -4.07
CA ASN A 145 -16.28 -25.11 -4.22
C ASN A 145 -15.06 -25.06 -3.27
N PRO A 146 -15.19 -25.60 -2.04
CA PRO A 146 -14.08 -25.57 -1.07
C PRO A 146 -12.80 -26.29 -1.52
N ARG A 147 -12.88 -27.11 -2.57
CA ARG A 147 -11.75 -27.84 -3.15
C ARG A 147 -11.28 -27.24 -4.48
N ILE A 148 -11.64 -26.00 -4.77
CA ILE A 148 -11.23 -25.34 -6.01
C ILE A 148 -9.70 -25.36 -6.16
N PRO A 149 -9.17 -25.80 -7.31
CA PRO A 149 -7.73 -25.80 -7.53
C PRO A 149 -7.14 -24.39 -7.57
N LEU A 150 -5.87 -24.26 -7.19
CA LEU A 150 -5.17 -22.99 -7.21
C LEU A 150 -5.18 -22.34 -8.60
N GLU A 151 -5.02 -23.14 -9.65
CA GLU A 151 -5.03 -22.68 -11.05
C GLU A 151 -6.34 -21.97 -11.41
N GLU A 152 -7.46 -22.46 -10.92
CA GLU A 152 -8.77 -21.82 -11.12
C GLU A 152 -8.93 -20.56 -10.28
N LEU A 153 -8.46 -20.58 -9.03
CA LEU A 153 -8.43 -19.36 -8.18
C LEU A 153 -7.58 -18.27 -8.82
N MET A 154 -6.45 -18.60 -9.40
CA MET A 154 -5.57 -17.63 -10.06
C MET A 154 -6.17 -17.03 -11.34
N ARG A 155 -7.20 -17.61 -11.92
CA ARG A 155 -7.97 -16.94 -12.99
C ARG A 155 -8.86 -15.83 -12.46
N ILE A 156 -9.27 -15.93 -11.19
CA ILE A 156 -10.13 -14.95 -10.52
C ILE A 156 -9.29 -13.86 -9.85
N ILE A 157 -8.24 -14.27 -9.18
CA ILE A 157 -7.28 -13.40 -8.49
C ILE A 157 -5.86 -13.68 -9.01
N PRO A 158 -5.53 -13.15 -10.19
CA PRO A 158 -4.31 -13.56 -10.92
C PRO A 158 -3.01 -13.10 -10.26
N ALA A 159 -3.06 -11.99 -9.53
CA ALA A 159 -1.88 -11.39 -8.90
C ALA A 159 -2.30 -10.38 -7.83
N PRO A 160 -1.38 -9.97 -6.96
CA PRO A 160 -1.56 -8.78 -6.12
C PRO A 160 -1.88 -7.54 -6.95
N ASP A 161 -2.56 -6.59 -6.34
CA ASP A 161 -2.90 -5.31 -6.94
C ASP A 161 -2.53 -4.20 -5.96
N PHE A 162 -1.51 -3.42 -6.31
CA PHE A 162 -0.99 -2.40 -5.42
C PHE A 162 -1.74 -1.08 -5.58
N PRO A 163 -2.01 -0.35 -4.48
CA PRO A 163 -2.76 0.91 -4.54
C PRO A 163 -2.07 2.00 -5.35
N THR A 164 -0.77 1.89 -5.55
CA THR A 164 0.02 2.85 -6.34
C THR A 164 0.10 2.49 -7.83
N GLY A 165 -0.48 1.37 -8.26
CA GLY A 165 -0.41 0.92 -9.65
C GLY A 165 0.93 0.31 -10.03
N GLY A 166 1.42 0.64 -11.23
CA GLY A 166 2.62 0.05 -11.80
C GLY A 166 2.36 -1.27 -12.49
N PHE A 167 3.44 -2.02 -12.73
CA PHE A 167 3.40 -3.32 -13.37
C PHE A 167 4.02 -4.39 -12.49
N LEU A 168 3.51 -5.60 -12.59
CA LEU A 168 4.14 -6.80 -12.06
C LEU A 168 4.87 -7.54 -13.16
N LEU A 169 6.06 -8.02 -12.85
CA LEU A 169 6.90 -8.82 -13.76
C LEU A 169 6.92 -10.27 -13.30
N GLU A 170 7.23 -11.18 -14.23
CA GLU A 170 7.48 -12.60 -13.93
C GLU A 170 6.32 -13.30 -13.20
N SER A 171 5.27 -13.63 -13.95
CA SER A 171 4.07 -14.32 -13.43
C SER A 171 4.37 -15.63 -12.69
N SER A 172 5.46 -16.32 -13.04
CA SER A 172 5.91 -17.54 -12.35
C SER A 172 6.25 -17.32 -10.87
N GLU A 173 6.81 -16.14 -10.54
CA GLU A 173 7.09 -15.76 -9.16
C GLU A 173 5.82 -15.51 -8.36
N VAL A 174 4.80 -14.94 -9.00
CA VAL A 174 3.47 -14.75 -8.38
C VAL A 174 2.83 -16.11 -8.11
N GLU A 175 2.86 -17.03 -9.06
CA GLU A 175 2.33 -18.39 -8.88
C GLU A 175 3.04 -19.11 -7.74
N GLN A 176 4.37 -19.04 -7.67
CA GLN A 176 5.14 -19.62 -6.58
C GLN A 176 4.74 -19.03 -5.23
N ALA A 177 4.58 -17.71 -5.14
CA ALA A 177 4.17 -17.04 -3.93
C ALA A 177 2.77 -17.54 -3.46
N TYR A 178 1.83 -17.70 -4.36
CA TYR A 178 0.50 -18.22 -4.04
C TYR A 178 0.53 -19.72 -3.68
N ARG A 179 1.37 -20.49 -4.33
CA ARG A 179 1.48 -21.92 -4.07
C ARG A 179 2.16 -22.26 -2.76
N THR A 180 3.19 -21.51 -2.39
CA THR A 180 4.05 -21.79 -1.22
C THR A 180 3.87 -20.80 -0.07
N GLY A 181 3.21 -19.67 -0.30
CA GLY A 181 3.14 -18.56 0.65
C GLY A 181 4.39 -17.68 0.69
N ARG A 182 5.41 -17.98 -0.14
CA ARG A 182 6.68 -17.24 -0.20
C ARG A 182 7.11 -17.02 -1.63
N GLY A 183 7.66 -15.84 -1.90
CA GLY A 183 8.20 -15.50 -3.21
C GLY A 183 8.65 -14.05 -3.27
N LYS A 184 9.22 -13.69 -4.41
CA LYS A 184 9.62 -12.32 -4.71
C LYS A 184 8.77 -11.80 -5.87
N ILE A 185 8.01 -10.77 -5.62
CA ILE A 185 7.23 -10.11 -6.66
C ILE A 185 7.99 -8.89 -7.13
N TYR A 186 8.25 -8.80 -8.43
CA TYR A 186 8.96 -7.68 -9.03
C TYR A 186 7.95 -6.63 -9.50
N MET A 187 8.07 -5.43 -8.96
CA MET A 187 7.23 -4.27 -9.28
C MET A 187 8.01 -3.28 -10.10
N ARG A 188 7.39 -2.73 -11.13
CA ARG A 188 7.99 -1.74 -12.01
C ARG A 188 7.09 -0.53 -12.14
N ALA A 189 7.68 0.67 -12.11
CA ALA A 189 6.99 1.92 -12.37
C ALA A 189 6.33 1.91 -13.75
N LYS A 190 5.21 2.62 -13.87
CA LYS A 190 4.59 2.89 -15.17
C LYS A 190 5.23 4.13 -15.77
N THR A 191 5.76 3.98 -16.96
CA THR A 191 6.49 5.03 -17.67
C THR A 191 6.07 5.10 -19.14
N HIS A 192 6.27 6.26 -19.75
CA HIS A 192 6.15 6.43 -21.21
C HIS A 192 7.13 7.50 -21.67
N PHE A 193 7.35 7.56 -22.99
CA PHE A 193 8.18 8.58 -23.61
C PHE A 193 7.32 9.69 -24.20
N GLU A 194 7.80 10.93 -24.11
CA GLU A 194 7.24 12.08 -24.80
C GLU A 194 8.34 12.80 -25.57
N GLU A 195 8.14 12.95 -26.87
CA GLU A 195 9.07 13.72 -27.69
C GLU A 195 8.79 15.21 -27.60
N GLN A 196 9.85 16.01 -27.45
CA GLN A 196 9.79 17.46 -27.38
C GLN A 196 10.14 18.08 -28.75
N LYS A 197 9.60 19.27 -29.02
CA LYS A 197 9.87 20.02 -30.27
C LYS A 197 11.35 20.32 -30.45
N ASN A 198 12.12 20.42 -29.38
CA ASN A 198 13.57 20.67 -29.41
C ASN A 198 14.41 19.41 -29.70
N GLY A 199 13.77 18.28 -29.98
CA GLY A 199 14.43 17.00 -30.23
C GLY A 199 14.85 16.22 -28.99
N LYS A 200 14.60 16.73 -27.79
CA LYS A 200 14.80 16.01 -26.53
C LYS A 200 13.61 15.06 -26.30
N THR A 201 13.85 14.00 -25.56
CA THR A 201 12.81 13.04 -25.14
C THR A 201 12.66 13.10 -23.63
N LEU A 202 11.41 13.05 -23.15
CA LEU A 202 11.10 12.90 -21.74
C LEU A 202 10.78 11.45 -21.42
N ILE A 203 11.38 10.92 -20.34
CA ILE A 203 10.86 9.74 -19.67
C ILE A 203 9.89 10.24 -18.61
N VAL A 204 8.61 9.90 -18.76
CA VAL A 204 7.55 10.33 -17.85
C VAL A 204 7.14 9.16 -16.96
N ILE A 205 7.19 9.36 -15.66
CA ILE A 205 6.84 8.36 -14.64
C ILE A 205 5.49 8.76 -14.06
N THR A 206 4.48 7.91 -14.22
CA THR A 206 3.11 8.21 -13.78
C THR A 206 2.61 7.32 -12.65
N GLU A 207 3.23 6.17 -12.41
CA GLU A 207 2.95 5.31 -11.28
C GLU A 207 4.25 4.74 -10.74
N LEU A 208 4.33 4.57 -9.41
CA LEU A 208 5.50 4.06 -8.71
C LEU A 208 5.28 2.64 -8.19
N PRO A 209 6.34 1.86 -8.01
CA PRO A 209 6.24 0.64 -7.23
C PRO A 209 5.70 0.93 -5.82
N PHE A 210 4.98 -0.03 -5.26
CA PHE A 210 4.40 0.09 -3.92
C PHE A 210 5.47 0.40 -2.87
N GLN A 211 5.17 1.33 -1.96
CA GLN A 211 6.04 1.78 -0.87
C GLN A 211 7.27 2.60 -1.31
N VAL A 212 7.35 3.01 -2.55
CA VAL A 212 8.40 3.92 -3.01
C VAL A 212 8.03 5.36 -2.69
N ASN A 213 8.93 6.06 -2.00
CA ASN A 213 8.86 7.49 -1.76
C ASN A 213 9.35 8.24 -3.00
N LYS A 214 8.49 9.06 -3.60
CA LYS A 214 8.79 9.76 -4.86
C LYS A 214 10.00 10.70 -4.73
N ALA A 215 10.06 11.50 -3.68
CA ALA A 215 11.17 12.43 -3.47
C ALA A 215 12.50 11.70 -3.33
N ASN A 216 12.56 10.67 -2.50
CA ASN A 216 13.76 9.85 -2.33
C ASN A 216 14.15 9.13 -3.62
N MET A 217 13.18 8.68 -4.41
CA MET A 217 13.44 8.07 -5.70
C MET A 217 14.15 9.04 -6.65
N LEU A 218 13.65 10.27 -6.76
CA LEU A 218 14.26 11.28 -7.62
C LEU A 218 15.66 11.66 -7.14
N GLU A 219 15.87 11.79 -5.84
CA GLU A 219 17.21 12.02 -5.26
C GLU A 219 18.18 10.88 -5.57
N LYS A 220 17.73 9.63 -5.44
CA LYS A 220 18.54 8.45 -5.78
C LYS A 220 18.88 8.40 -7.26
N ILE A 221 17.94 8.75 -8.14
CA ILE A 221 18.20 8.82 -9.58
C ILE A 221 19.28 9.86 -9.87
N LEU A 222 19.19 11.04 -9.25
CA LEU A 222 20.21 12.07 -9.39
C LEU A 222 21.57 11.57 -8.91
N ALA A 223 21.62 10.96 -7.74
CA ALA A 223 22.86 10.43 -7.17
C ALA A 223 23.49 9.36 -8.05
N VAL A 224 22.71 8.37 -8.52
CA VAL A 224 23.23 7.30 -9.37
C VAL A 224 23.67 7.82 -10.75
N SER A 225 23.01 8.86 -11.25
CA SER A 225 23.39 9.50 -12.51
C SER A 225 24.75 10.21 -12.42
N GLN A 226 25.06 10.74 -11.25
CA GLN A 226 26.37 11.37 -10.98
C GLN A 226 27.46 10.32 -10.71
N GLU A 227 27.15 9.24 -10.06
CA GLU A 227 28.07 8.14 -9.78
C GLU A 227 28.41 7.35 -11.05
N LYS A 228 27.41 7.03 -11.86
CA LYS A 228 27.53 6.20 -13.07
C LYS A 228 27.42 7.07 -14.34
N LYS A 229 28.26 8.07 -14.46
CA LYS A 229 28.20 9.09 -15.53
C LYS A 229 28.17 8.50 -16.93
N ALA A 230 28.92 7.43 -17.18
CA ALA A 230 28.97 6.82 -18.50
C ALA A 230 27.61 6.26 -18.95
N MET A 231 26.82 5.73 -18.01
CA MET A 231 25.49 5.18 -18.30
C MET A 231 24.41 6.25 -18.43
N PHE A 232 24.53 7.35 -17.68
CA PHE A 232 23.48 8.37 -17.53
C PHE A 232 23.86 9.73 -18.11
N SER A 233 24.92 9.81 -18.91
CA SER A 233 25.39 11.07 -19.52
C SER A 233 24.34 11.73 -20.42
N GLY A 234 23.37 10.96 -20.92
CA GLY A 234 22.25 11.47 -21.71
C GLY A 234 21.16 12.19 -20.91
N ILE A 235 21.19 12.16 -19.59
CA ILE A 235 20.21 12.87 -18.77
C ILE A 235 20.55 14.37 -18.76
N ALA A 236 19.58 15.19 -19.18
CA ALA A 236 19.68 16.65 -19.17
C ALA A 236 19.11 17.27 -17.89
N ASP A 237 18.00 16.72 -17.36
CA ASP A 237 17.31 17.25 -16.19
C ASP A 237 16.42 16.18 -15.54
N ILE A 238 16.18 16.33 -14.26
CA ILE A 238 15.29 15.50 -13.44
C ILE A 238 14.41 16.44 -12.64
N ARG A 239 13.09 16.32 -12.81
CA ARG A 239 12.14 17.20 -12.12
C ARG A 239 10.83 16.50 -11.78
N ASP A 240 10.13 17.06 -10.82
CA ASP A 240 8.78 16.67 -10.45
C ASP A 240 7.78 17.67 -11.00
N GLU A 241 6.91 17.22 -11.90
CA GLU A 241 5.83 17.99 -12.51
C GLU A 241 4.46 17.55 -12.02
N SER A 242 4.42 16.81 -10.90
CA SER A 242 3.16 16.34 -10.31
C SER A 242 2.29 17.51 -9.85
N ASP A 243 0.97 17.36 -10.04
CA ASP A 243 -0.02 18.35 -9.65
C ASP A 243 -1.33 17.66 -9.21
N ARG A 244 -2.42 18.42 -9.12
CA ARG A 244 -3.74 17.90 -8.73
C ARG A 244 -4.30 16.86 -9.70
N THR A 245 -3.84 16.84 -10.95
CA THR A 245 -4.32 15.92 -11.99
C THR A 245 -3.64 14.56 -11.92
N GLY A 246 -2.52 14.46 -11.22
CA GLY A 246 -1.82 13.21 -11.01
C GLY A 246 -0.31 13.34 -10.87
N MET A 247 0.32 12.19 -10.65
CA MET A 247 1.76 12.09 -10.54
C MET A 247 2.39 12.18 -11.93
N ARG A 248 3.45 12.99 -12.02
CA ARG A 248 4.25 13.16 -13.21
C ARG A 248 5.68 13.53 -12.83
N ALA A 249 6.53 12.53 -12.68
CA ALA A 249 7.97 12.75 -12.53
C ALA A 249 8.64 12.62 -13.90
N VAL A 250 9.58 13.50 -14.21
CA VAL A 250 10.14 13.64 -15.55
C VAL A 250 11.65 13.57 -15.53
N ILE A 251 12.20 12.74 -16.41
CA ILE A 251 13.63 12.67 -16.71
C ILE A 251 13.80 13.11 -18.15
N GLU A 252 14.44 14.26 -18.35
CA GLU A 252 14.69 14.83 -19.66
C GLU A 252 15.98 14.25 -20.25
N ILE A 253 15.91 13.73 -21.46
CA ILE A 253 17.02 13.11 -22.17
C ILE A 253 17.48 14.03 -23.28
N LYS A 254 18.81 14.23 -23.39
CA LYS A 254 19.46 15.03 -24.44
C LYS A 254 19.16 14.44 -25.82
N LYS A 255 19.24 15.27 -26.87
CA LYS A 255 19.02 14.86 -28.28
C LYS A 255 19.84 13.66 -28.72
N ASP A 256 21.08 13.56 -28.28
CA ASP A 256 22.03 12.49 -28.57
C ASP A 256 22.00 11.33 -27.57
N GLY A 257 21.10 11.41 -26.58
CA GLY A 257 20.92 10.34 -25.60
C GLY A 257 20.06 9.19 -26.14
N ASP A 258 20.12 8.07 -25.46
CA ASP A 258 19.31 6.87 -25.73
C ASP A 258 18.29 6.68 -24.61
N PRO A 259 17.03 7.15 -24.79
CA PRO A 259 16.02 7.08 -23.73
C PRO A 259 15.70 5.67 -23.27
N GLU A 260 15.60 4.72 -24.20
CA GLU A 260 15.28 3.33 -23.87
C GLU A 260 16.37 2.69 -23.04
N ARG A 261 17.63 2.92 -23.39
CA ARG A 261 18.77 2.37 -22.66
C ARG A 261 18.90 2.98 -21.26
N ILE A 262 18.69 4.28 -21.15
CA ILE A 262 18.69 4.97 -19.86
C ILE A 262 17.57 4.45 -18.98
N LEU A 263 16.38 4.23 -19.53
CA LEU A 263 15.25 3.66 -18.77
C LEU A 263 15.59 2.26 -18.26
N GLN A 264 16.23 1.41 -19.05
CA GLN A 264 16.66 0.09 -18.59
C GLN A 264 17.70 0.16 -17.46
N TYR A 265 18.62 1.12 -17.52
CA TYR A 265 19.55 1.37 -16.42
C TYR A 265 18.85 1.88 -15.16
N LEU A 266 17.81 2.70 -15.30
CA LEU A 266 17.01 3.19 -14.18
C LEU A 266 16.26 2.05 -13.49
N PHE A 267 15.71 1.11 -14.23
CA PHE A 267 15.11 -0.09 -13.64
C PHE A 267 16.12 -0.93 -12.88
N LYS A 268 17.35 -0.99 -13.33
CA LYS A 268 18.42 -1.77 -12.68
C LYS A 268 18.99 -1.08 -11.45
N TYR A 269 19.14 0.24 -11.46
CA TYR A 269 19.90 0.98 -10.46
C TYR A 269 19.09 1.95 -9.61
N SER A 270 17.78 2.01 -9.77
CA SER A 270 16.92 2.90 -8.99
C SER A 270 15.67 2.19 -8.50
N ASP A 271 14.86 2.90 -7.70
CA ASP A 271 13.59 2.39 -7.16
C ASP A 271 12.45 2.35 -8.19
N LEU A 272 12.72 2.60 -9.48
CA LEU A 272 11.75 2.38 -10.55
C LEU A 272 11.42 0.89 -10.77
N GLN A 273 12.24 0.01 -10.26
CA GLN A 273 11.94 -1.40 -10.11
C GLN A 273 12.29 -1.84 -8.70
N MET A 274 11.34 -2.47 -8.03
CA MET A 274 11.48 -2.92 -6.65
C MET A 274 10.94 -4.33 -6.49
N THR A 275 11.39 -4.99 -5.44
CA THR A 275 10.93 -6.33 -5.08
C THR A 275 10.04 -6.25 -3.85
N PHE A 276 8.89 -6.92 -3.90
CA PHE A 276 8.06 -7.19 -2.73
C PHE A 276 8.31 -8.62 -2.27
N GLY A 277 8.86 -8.79 -1.07
CA GLY A 277 9.09 -10.10 -0.47
C GLY A 277 7.81 -10.66 0.14
N VAL A 278 7.17 -11.60 -0.54
CA VAL A 278 5.95 -12.25 -0.04
C VAL A 278 6.28 -13.25 1.04
N ASN A 279 5.61 -13.16 2.16
CA ASN A 279 5.60 -14.14 3.24
C ASN A 279 4.20 -14.17 3.86
N MET A 280 3.33 -15.01 3.32
CA MET A 280 1.92 -15.08 3.71
C MET A 280 1.76 -16.00 4.91
N VAL A 281 1.77 -15.42 6.09
CA VAL A 281 1.53 -16.10 7.36
C VAL A 281 0.32 -15.47 8.03
N ALA A 282 -0.64 -16.30 8.40
CA ALA A 282 -1.85 -15.88 9.11
C ALA A 282 -2.23 -16.93 10.15
N ILE A 283 -2.96 -16.51 11.17
CA ILE A 283 -3.53 -17.40 12.19
C ILE A 283 -4.93 -17.79 11.74
N ALA A 284 -5.20 -19.08 11.72
CA ALA A 284 -6.51 -19.62 11.40
C ALA A 284 -6.90 -20.71 12.39
N GLY A 285 -8.14 -20.71 12.87
CA GLY A 285 -8.69 -21.77 13.69
C GLY A 285 -8.27 -21.75 15.15
N GLY A 286 -7.83 -20.62 15.69
CA GLY A 286 -7.58 -20.45 17.11
C GLY A 286 -6.16 -20.27 17.50
#